data_0b1ddbac82d464e84c3e112028c0da43
#
_entry.id   0b1ddbac82d464e84c3e112028c0da43
#
_cell.length_a   1.000
_cell.length_b   1.000
_cell.length_c   1.000
_cell.angle_alpha   90.00
_cell.angle_beta   90.00
_cell.angle_gamma   90.00
#
_symmetry.space_group_name_H-M   'P 1'
#
loop_
_entity.id
_entity.type
_entity.pdbx_description
1 polymer ?
#
loop_
_entity_poly.entity_id
_entity_poly.type
_entity_poly.pdbx_seq_one_letter_code
_entity_poly.pdbx_strand_id
1 'polypeptide(L)'
;MTDSPEATIELGRKLANELNGVVLLIGNLGAGKTTLTKGIVEGRGAASAEMVSSPTFTLIHQYGGDRPVFHIDLYRLDEIREVETLGLDDLFRSGALVLLEWAERFPSLLPAEYTEIRLQALEDDGREIVVS
;
A
#
# COMPACT_ATOMS: atom_id res chain seq x y z
N MET A 1 7.42 -6.21 14.69
CA MET A 1 6.23 -5.80 15.46
C MET A 1 6.33 -4.34 15.88
N THR A 2 5.24 -3.60 15.79
CA THR A 2 5.18 -2.21 16.25
C THR A 2 4.16 -2.09 17.38
N ASP A 3 4.31 -1.07 18.21
CA ASP A 3 3.47 -0.90 19.41
C ASP A 3 2.64 0.39 19.42
N SER A 4 2.73 1.17 18.35
CA SER A 4 1.99 2.43 18.25
C SER A 4 1.85 2.83 16.78
N PRO A 5 0.91 3.74 16.46
CA PRO A 5 0.85 4.30 15.10
C PRO A 5 2.15 4.96 14.67
N GLU A 6 2.81 5.67 15.58
CA GLU A 6 4.09 6.33 15.30
C GLU A 6 5.18 5.31 14.97
N ALA A 7 5.21 4.19 15.66
CA ALA A 7 6.17 3.12 15.38
C ALA A 7 5.89 2.48 14.02
N THR A 8 4.62 2.33 13.64
CA THR A 8 4.24 1.81 12.33
C THR A 8 4.66 2.77 11.21
N ILE A 9 4.48 4.06 11.39
CA ILE A 9 4.94 5.06 10.43
C ILE A 9 6.46 5.00 10.30
N GLU A 10 7.18 4.90 11.40
CA GLU A 10 8.65 4.81 11.39
C GLU A 10 9.12 3.56 10.65
N LEU A 11 8.45 2.43 10.84
CA LEU A 11 8.76 1.22 10.09
C LEU A 11 8.56 1.45 8.58
N GLY A 12 7.49 2.15 8.21
CA GLY A 12 7.23 2.48 6.81
C GLY A 12 8.34 3.34 6.21
N ARG A 13 8.84 4.32 6.96
CA ARG A 13 9.98 5.14 6.51
C ARG A 13 11.22 4.29 6.24
N LYS A 14 11.49 3.32 7.10
CA LYS A 14 12.64 2.42 6.93
C LYS A 14 12.48 1.51 5.73
N LEU A 15 11.28 1.00 5.51
CA LEU A 15 11.01 0.11 4.38
C LEU A 15 11.00 0.84 3.04
N ALA A 16 10.72 2.14 3.04
CA ALA A 16 10.45 2.90 1.82
C ALA A 16 11.53 2.77 0.75
N ASN A 17 12.79 2.75 1.13
CA ASN A 17 13.91 2.68 0.19
C ASN A 17 14.27 1.24 -0.20
N GLU A 18 13.69 0.26 0.48
CA GLU A 18 13.90 -1.16 0.18
C GLU A 18 12.80 -1.72 -0.73
N LEU A 19 11.66 -1.05 -0.79
CA LEU A 19 10.51 -1.49 -1.59
C LEU A 19 10.60 -0.97 -3.01
N ASN A 20 10.32 -1.83 -3.98
CA ASN A 20 10.31 -1.48 -5.39
C ASN A 20 9.15 -2.19 -6.07
N GLY A 21 8.61 -1.54 -7.12
CA GLY A 21 7.56 -2.13 -7.94
C GLY A 21 6.25 -2.30 -7.20
N VAL A 22 5.63 -3.47 -7.36
CA VAL A 22 4.30 -3.73 -6.81
C VAL A 22 4.40 -4.32 -5.42
N VAL A 23 3.69 -3.73 -4.47
CA VAL A 23 3.61 -4.17 -3.08
C VAL A 23 2.15 -4.42 -2.72
N LEU A 24 1.85 -5.63 -2.29
CA LEU A 24 0.51 -6.02 -1.88
C LEU A 24 0.40 -5.87 -0.36
N LEU A 25 -0.49 -5.01 0.09
CA LEU A 25 -0.76 -4.80 1.52
C LEU A 25 -1.97 -5.63 1.91
N ILE A 26 -1.77 -6.58 2.81
CA ILE A 26 -2.81 -7.51 3.25
C ILE A 26 -3.10 -7.31 4.73
N GLY A 27 -4.36 -7.12 5.06
CA GLY A 27 -4.82 -6.97 6.44
C GLY A 27 -6.26 -6.54 6.48
N ASN A 28 -6.93 -6.84 7.58
CA ASN A 28 -8.32 -6.42 7.78
C ASN A 28 -8.42 -4.90 7.90
N LEU A 29 -9.64 -4.38 7.79
CA LEU A 29 -9.88 -2.96 8.08
C LEU A 29 -9.35 -2.64 9.48
N GLY A 30 -8.64 -1.53 9.59
CA GLY A 30 -8.04 -1.13 10.86
C GLY A 30 -6.72 -1.83 11.21
N ALA A 31 -6.16 -2.64 10.31
CA ALA A 31 -4.90 -3.33 10.58
C ALA A 31 -3.66 -2.43 10.52
N GLY A 32 -3.81 -1.20 10.03
CA GLY A 32 -2.70 -0.26 9.95
C GLY A 32 -2.11 -0.06 8.56
N LYS A 33 -2.81 -0.50 7.51
CA LYS A 33 -2.32 -0.37 6.13
C LYS A 33 -2.10 1.09 5.74
N THR A 34 -3.05 1.96 6.04
CA THR A 34 -2.92 3.39 5.76
C THR A 34 -1.81 4.02 6.59
N THR A 35 -1.70 3.63 7.86
CA THR A 35 -0.64 4.13 8.75
C THR A 35 0.75 3.76 8.22
N LEU A 36 0.92 2.51 7.79
CA LEU A 36 2.19 2.08 7.20
C LEU A 36 2.47 2.84 5.90
N THR A 37 1.44 3.04 5.07
CA THR A 37 1.56 3.81 3.83
C THR A 37 2.04 5.23 4.07
N LYS A 38 1.57 5.88 5.15
CA LYS A 38 2.05 7.21 5.53
C LYS A 38 3.58 7.23 5.66
N GLY A 39 4.13 6.24 6.34
CA GLY A 39 5.58 6.13 6.51
C GLY A 39 6.29 5.87 5.20
N ILE A 40 5.76 4.97 4.38
CA ILE A 40 6.37 4.63 3.08
C ILE A 40 6.41 5.86 2.17
N VAL A 41 5.31 6.58 2.05
CA VAL A 41 5.21 7.78 1.21
C VAL A 41 6.18 8.85 1.68
N GLU A 42 6.25 9.08 2.99
CA GLU A 42 7.15 10.06 3.57
C GLU A 42 8.62 9.66 3.40
N GLY A 43 8.93 8.38 3.63
CA GLY A 43 10.29 7.87 3.47
C GLY A 43 10.78 7.91 2.03
N ARG A 44 9.89 7.83 1.05
CA ARG A 44 10.22 7.98 -0.37
C ARG A 44 10.38 9.45 -0.77
N GLY A 45 10.03 10.38 0.11
CA GLY A 45 10.04 11.79 -0.23
C GLY A 45 8.93 12.22 -1.16
N ALA A 46 7.88 11.41 -1.31
CA ALA A 46 6.79 11.69 -2.24
C ALA A 46 5.79 12.72 -1.69
N ALA A 47 5.51 12.66 -0.39
CA ALA A 47 4.63 13.61 0.29
C ALA A 47 4.85 13.47 1.80
N SER A 48 4.31 14.41 2.59
CA SER A 48 4.33 14.26 4.05
C SER A 48 3.30 13.22 4.50
N ALA A 49 3.53 12.59 5.64
CA ALA A 49 2.63 11.57 6.16
C ALA A 49 1.20 12.11 6.35
N GLU A 50 1.07 13.39 6.66
CA GLU A 50 -0.23 14.03 6.87
C GLU A 50 -1.09 14.09 5.61
N MET A 51 -0.47 14.05 4.44
CA MET A 51 -1.16 14.11 3.16
C MET A 51 -1.77 12.76 2.77
N VAL A 52 -1.39 11.69 3.45
CA VAL A 52 -1.82 10.34 3.07
C VAL A 52 -3.16 9.99 3.71
N SER A 53 -4.09 9.53 2.90
CA SER A 53 -5.39 9.03 3.34
C SER A 53 -5.73 7.77 2.55
N SER A 54 -6.70 6.99 3.06
CA SER A 54 -7.15 5.78 2.36
C SER A 54 -7.88 6.16 1.07
N PRO A 55 -7.55 5.54 -0.08
CA PRO A 55 -8.22 5.81 -1.35
C PRO A 55 -9.47 4.95 -1.56
N THR A 56 -10.17 4.54 -0.49
CA THR A 56 -11.32 3.63 -0.60
C THR A 56 -12.37 4.14 -1.57
N PHE A 57 -12.65 5.45 -1.58
CA PHE A 57 -13.66 6.04 -2.45
C PHE A 57 -13.12 6.52 -3.79
N THR A 58 -11.86 6.95 -3.82
CA THR A 58 -11.23 7.45 -5.04
C THR A 58 -10.51 6.36 -5.82
N LEU A 59 -10.26 5.22 -5.20
CA LEU A 59 -9.58 4.03 -5.71
C LEU A 59 -8.08 4.22 -5.86
N ILE A 60 -7.61 5.33 -6.41
CA ILE A 60 -6.18 5.55 -6.68
C ILE A 60 -5.77 6.94 -6.18
N HIS A 61 -4.73 6.98 -5.34
CA HIS A 61 -4.03 8.21 -4.97
C HIS A 61 -2.61 8.16 -5.52
N GLN A 62 -2.15 9.25 -6.11
CA GLN A 62 -0.76 9.41 -6.54
C GLN A 62 -0.06 10.43 -5.66
N TYR A 63 1.10 10.08 -5.13
CA TYR A 63 1.93 10.96 -4.32
C TYR A 63 3.25 11.19 -5.03
N GLY A 64 3.70 12.43 -5.10
CA GLY A 64 4.96 12.80 -5.74
C GLY A 64 4.86 12.92 -7.26
N GLY A 65 5.89 13.49 -7.89
CA GLY A 65 5.95 13.69 -9.32
C GLY A 65 7.05 12.86 -9.99
N ASP A 66 8.32 13.09 -9.60
CA ASP A 66 9.48 12.43 -10.24
C ASP A 66 9.61 10.96 -9.88
N ARG A 67 9.32 10.62 -8.62
CA ARG A 67 9.35 9.24 -8.12
C ARG A 67 8.01 8.95 -7.46
N PRO A 68 6.94 8.77 -8.26
CA PRO A 68 5.61 8.67 -7.70
C PRO A 68 5.39 7.37 -6.93
N VAL A 69 4.53 7.47 -5.90
CA VAL A 69 3.98 6.32 -5.20
C VAL A 69 2.49 6.30 -5.51
N PHE A 70 2.01 5.18 -6.02
CA PHE A 70 0.58 4.99 -6.25
C PHE A 70 0.02 4.14 -5.12
N HIS A 71 -1.03 4.63 -4.48
CA HIS A 71 -1.74 3.90 -3.43
C HIS A 71 -3.13 3.57 -3.98
N ILE A 72 -3.44 2.28 -4.10
CA ILE A 72 -4.63 1.79 -4.76
C ILE A 72 -5.40 0.89 -3.80
N ASP A 73 -6.71 1.15 -3.66
CA ASP A 73 -7.59 0.37 -2.79
C ASP A 73 -8.73 -0.20 -3.62
N LEU A 74 -8.80 -1.52 -3.71
CA LEU A 74 -9.81 -2.22 -4.50
C LEU A 74 -10.99 -2.73 -3.65
N TYR A 75 -11.09 -2.29 -2.40
CA TYR A 75 -12.11 -2.79 -1.47
C TYR A 75 -13.54 -2.68 -2.00
N ARG A 76 -13.86 -1.58 -2.69
CA ARG A 76 -15.21 -1.32 -3.19
C ARG A 76 -15.53 -2.03 -4.50
N LEU A 77 -14.54 -2.63 -5.15
CA LEU A 77 -14.74 -3.31 -6.43
C LEU A 77 -15.03 -4.78 -6.19
N ASP A 78 -16.08 -5.29 -6.80
CA ASP A 78 -16.54 -6.67 -6.62
C ASP A 78 -16.17 -7.56 -7.80
N GLU A 79 -16.00 -7.00 -8.99
CA GLU A 79 -15.76 -7.75 -10.21
C GLU A 79 -14.43 -7.39 -10.86
N ILE A 80 -13.77 -8.40 -11.43
CA ILE A 80 -12.50 -8.22 -12.13
C ILE A 80 -12.62 -7.22 -13.29
N ARG A 81 -13.76 -7.15 -13.94
CA ARG A 81 -13.97 -6.22 -15.06
C ARG A 81 -13.86 -4.76 -14.62
N GLU A 82 -14.35 -4.46 -13.42
CA GLU A 82 -14.22 -3.12 -12.86
C GLU A 82 -12.76 -2.76 -12.65
N VAL A 83 -11.97 -3.71 -12.14
CA VAL A 83 -10.54 -3.50 -11.89
C VAL A 83 -9.78 -3.33 -13.21
N GLU A 84 -10.12 -4.10 -14.23
CA GLU A 84 -9.48 -4.01 -15.53
C GLU A 84 -9.59 -2.63 -16.17
N THR A 85 -10.67 -1.89 -15.86
CA THR A 85 -10.85 -0.54 -16.40
C THR A 85 -9.89 0.49 -15.81
N LEU A 86 -9.19 0.16 -14.71
CA LEU A 86 -8.28 1.09 -14.04
C LEU A 86 -6.92 1.23 -14.73
N GLY A 87 -6.58 0.33 -15.66
CA GLY A 87 -5.30 0.41 -16.36
C GLY A 87 -4.10 0.10 -15.47
N LEU A 88 -4.25 -0.80 -14.50
CA LEU A 88 -3.19 -1.10 -13.53
C LEU A 88 -1.94 -1.71 -14.19
N ASP A 89 -2.09 -2.42 -15.29
CA ASP A 89 -0.93 -3.01 -15.98
C ASP A 89 0.09 -1.95 -16.38
N ASP A 90 -0.38 -0.80 -16.84
CA ASP A 90 0.52 0.30 -17.21
C ASP A 90 1.26 0.84 -16.00
N LEU A 91 0.58 0.95 -14.85
CA LEU A 91 1.21 1.37 -13.60
C LEU A 91 2.27 0.35 -13.15
N PHE A 92 1.97 -0.94 -13.26
CA PHE A 92 2.91 -1.99 -12.87
C PHE A 92 4.17 -1.97 -13.71
N ARG A 93 4.07 -1.59 -14.98
CA ARG A 93 5.21 -1.50 -15.90
C ARG A 93 5.98 -0.20 -15.79
N SER A 94 5.41 0.80 -15.13
CA SER A 94 6.01 2.14 -15.06
C SER A 94 7.29 2.23 -14.23
N GLY A 95 7.54 1.23 -13.38
CA GLY A 95 8.66 1.26 -12.45
C GLY A 95 8.38 2.04 -11.18
N ALA A 96 7.20 2.64 -11.05
CA ALA A 96 6.80 3.34 -9.83
C ALA A 96 6.53 2.34 -8.71
N LEU A 97 6.61 2.82 -7.47
CA LEU A 97 6.17 2.03 -6.32
C LEU A 97 4.64 2.04 -6.30
N VAL A 98 4.04 0.86 -6.31
CA VAL A 98 2.58 0.70 -6.32
C VAL A 98 2.17 -0.10 -5.09
N LEU A 99 1.39 0.53 -4.21
CA LEU A 99 0.88 -0.09 -2.99
C LEU A 99 -0.57 -0.47 -3.24
N LEU A 100 -0.85 -1.78 -3.21
CA LEU A 100 -2.19 -2.31 -3.49
C LEU A 100 -2.85 -2.83 -2.22
N GLU A 101 -4.09 -2.42 -1.97
CA GLU A 101 -4.93 -2.97 -0.91
C GLU A 101 -6.09 -3.74 -1.51
N TRP A 102 -6.40 -4.89 -0.93
CA TRP A 102 -7.50 -5.78 -1.32
C TRP A 102 -7.35 -6.42 -2.70
N ALA A 103 -6.14 -6.36 -3.28
CA ALA A 103 -5.87 -6.98 -4.58
C ALA A 103 -5.76 -8.51 -4.49
N GLU A 104 -5.61 -9.06 -3.28
CA GLU A 104 -5.62 -10.51 -3.08
C GLU A 104 -6.95 -11.14 -3.51
N ARG A 105 -8.01 -10.37 -3.64
CA ARG A 105 -9.30 -10.82 -4.17
C ARG A 105 -9.28 -11.03 -5.68
N PHE A 106 -8.27 -10.49 -6.35
CA PHE A 106 -8.15 -10.54 -7.80
C PHE A 106 -6.76 -11.07 -8.21
N PRO A 107 -6.45 -12.34 -7.88
CA PRO A 107 -5.09 -12.87 -8.10
C PRO A 107 -4.60 -12.77 -9.55
N SER A 108 -5.51 -12.82 -10.52
CA SER A 108 -5.14 -12.75 -11.93
C SER A 108 -4.58 -11.39 -12.35
N LEU A 109 -4.75 -10.35 -11.54
CA LEU A 109 -4.22 -9.01 -11.84
C LEU A 109 -2.77 -8.86 -11.40
N LEU A 110 -2.33 -9.68 -10.46
CA LEU A 110 -1.01 -9.50 -9.86
C LEU A 110 0.08 -9.84 -10.86
N PRO A 111 1.17 -9.05 -10.90
CA PRO A 111 2.31 -9.39 -11.76
C PRO A 111 3.01 -10.65 -11.23
N ALA A 112 3.94 -11.19 -12.03
CA ALA A 112 4.68 -12.37 -11.63
C ALA A 112 5.53 -12.15 -10.38
N GLU A 113 6.03 -10.93 -10.20
CA GLU A 113 6.85 -10.56 -9.04
C GLU A 113 6.23 -9.41 -8.30
N TYR A 114 6.03 -9.57 -7.01
CA TYR A 114 5.56 -8.52 -6.12
C TYR A 114 6.00 -8.82 -4.68
N THR A 115 6.03 -7.78 -3.87
CA THR A 115 6.30 -7.93 -2.43
C THR A 115 4.98 -7.97 -1.69
N GLU A 116 4.89 -8.79 -0.68
CA GLU A 116 3.69 -8.92 0.14
C GLU A 116 4.00 -8.42 1.56
N ILE A 117 3.16 -7.52 2.07
CA ILE A 117 3.25 -7.05 3.46
C ILE A 117 1.93 -7.40 4.13
N ARG A 118 2.00 -8.27 5.13
CA ARG A 118 0.83 -8.67 5.92
C ARG A 118 0.83 -7.94 7.25
N LEU A 119 -0.31 -7.33 7.58
CA LEU A 119 -0.48 -6.60 8.82
C LEU A 119 -1.62 -7.21 9.62
N GLN A 120 -1.38 -7.37 10.92
CA GLN A 120 -2.37 -7.86 11.86
C GLN A 120 -2.42 -6.95 13.08
N ALA A 121 -3.61 -6.48 13.44
CA ALA A 121 -3.81 -5.71 14.65
C ALA A 121 -3.65 -6.62 15.87
N LEU A 122 -2.91 -6.13 16.86
CA LEU A 122 -2.74 -6.77 18.15
C LEU A 122 -3.43 -5.92 19.21
N GLU A 123 -3.35 -6.34 20.46
CA GLU A 123 -3.89 -5.54 21.57
C GLU A 123 -3.06 -4.25 21.75
N ASP A 124 -3.67 -3.22 22.33
CA ASP A 124 -2.99 -1.99 22.73
C ASP A 124 -2.23 -1.28 21.60
N ASP A 125 -2.89 -1.12 20.43
CA ASP A 125 -2.32 -0.44 19.25
C ASP A 125 -1.10 -1.14 18.63
N GLY A 126 -0.79 -2.35 19.09
CA GLY A 126 0.27 -3.14 18.50
C GLY A 126 -0.09 -3.65 17.11
N ARG A 127 0.94 -3.86 16.30
CA ARG A 127 0.79 -4.43 14.96
C ARG A 127 1.87 -5.48 14.71
N GLU A 128 1.48 -6.59 14.15
CA GLU A 128 2.42 -7.56 13.60
C GLU A 128 2.50 -7.34 12.11
N ILE A 129 3.72 -7.14 11.60
CA ILE A 129 3.94 -6.81 10.20
C ILE A 129 4.99 -7.77 9.64
N VAL A 130 4.63 -8.51 8.59
CA VAL A 130 5.49 -9.49 7.95
C VAL A 130 5.67 -9.12 6.48
N VAL A 131 6.92 -8.95 6.07
CA VAL A 131 7.30 -8.62 4.68
C VAL A 131 7.86 -9.87 4.01
N SER A 132 7.34 -10.21 2.85
CA SER A 132 7.83 -11.39 2.12
C SER A 132 7.84 -11.24 0.60
#